data_37f31bb172192d9fe979a8ce7ff68c0f
#
_entry.id   37f31bb172192d9fe979a8ce7ff68c0f
#
_cell.length_a   1.000
_cell.length_b   1.000
_cell.length_c   1.000
_cell.angle_alpha   90.00
_cell.angle_beta   90.00
_cell.angle_gamma   90.00
#
_symmetry.space_group_name_H-M   'P 1'
#
loop_
_entity.id
_entity.type
_entity.pdbx_description
1 polymer ?
#
loop_
_entity_poly.entity_id
_entity_poly.type
_entity_poly.pdbx_seq_one_letter_code
_entity_poly.pdbx_strand_id
1 'polypeptide(L)'
;LDLLKVAFTSNLANCSKLVPPINSRGEMSQGAWMTGFYTGATYIENNVLSYFENRFVKTIKGKLDYLQQFGGNGLLNFNQLEYKNGYSVLQNDVKKLDIENERVDYIFTDPPYGDAVPYFEQSIIWNSWLKFKPDYINEIVISDSKTRNKKTSEFEVEINQAFSEIRRVLKKGKFFSLT
;
A
#
# COMPACT_ATOMS: atom_id res chain seq x y z
N LEU A 1 -15.14 12.55 -2.28
CA LEU A 1 -14.94 11.40 -3.18
C LEU A 1 -13.98 10.36 -2.58
N ASP A 2 -12.85 10.77 -1.98
CA ASP A 2 -11.80 9.86 -1.51
C ASP A 2 -12.25 8.98 -0.34
N LEU A 3 -13.06 9.48 0.58
CA LEU A 3 -13.65 8.66 1.64
C LEU A 3 -14.53 7.52 1.09
N LEU A 4 -15.26 7.77 0.01
CA LEU A 4 -16.03 6.72 -0.67
C LEU A 4 -15.11 5.70 -1.34
N LYS A 5 -14.00 6.14 -1.94
CA LYS A 5 -13.00 5.22 -2.50
C LYS A 5 -12.37 4.35 -1.41
N VAL A 6 -12.03 4.91 -0.24
CA VAL A 6 -11.52 4.14 0.90
C VAL A 6 -12.53 3.10 1.39
N ALA A 7 -13.79 3.49 1.57
CA ALA A 7 -14.86 2.57 1.94
C ALA A 7 -15.04 1.45 0.90
N PHE A 8 -15.03 1.79 -0.38
CA PHE A 8 -15.16 0.86 -1.49
C PHE A 8 -13.97 -0.12 -1.56
N THR A 9 -12.76 0.39 -1.58
CA THR A 9 -11.55 -0.43 -1.74
C THR A 9 -11.34 -1.38 -0.56
N SER A 10 -11.75 -1.01 0.65
CA SER A 10 -11.67 -1.86 1.84
C SER A 10 -12.59 -3.09 1.78
N ASN A 11 -13.52 -3.14 0.84
CA ASN A 11 -14.45 -4.26 0.64
C ASN A 11 -14.00 -5.24 -0.44
N LEU A 12 -13.18 -4.80 -1.41
CA LEU A 12 -12.94 -5.54 -2.65
C LEU A 12 -12.49 -6.98 -2.40
N ALA A 13 -11.49 -7.17 -1.54
CA ALA A 13 -11.01 -8.52 -1.23
C ALA A 13 -12.04 -9.35 -0.45
N ASN A 14 -12.75 -8.74 0.51
CA ASN A 14 -13.77 -9.41 1.32
C ASN A 14 -15.04 -9.77 0.55
N CYS A 15 -15.33 -9.05 -0.54
CA CYS A 15 -16.45 -9.31 -1.41
C CYS A 15 -16.04 -10.01 -2.71
N SER A 16 -14.93 -10.73 -2.69
CA SER A 16 -14.39 -11.49 -3.81
C SER A 16 -14.39 -12.99 -3.51
N LYS A 17 -14.09 -13.79 -4.53
CA LYS A 17 -13.91 -15.26 -4.39
C LYS A 17 -12.67 -15.66 -3.58
N LEU A 18 -11.94 -14.72 -3.03
CA LEU A 18 -10.77 -14.97 -2.20
C LEU A 18 -11.11 -15.32 -0.75
N VAL A 19 -12.39 -15.23 -0.35
CA VAL A 19 -12.85 -15.52 1.02
C VAL A 19 -13.22 -16.99 1.15
N PRO A 20 -12.40 -17.84 1.81
CA PRO A 20 -12.70 -19.25 1.99
C PRO A 20 -13.72 -19.46 3.12
N PRO A 21 -14.53 -20.53 3.08
CA PRO A 21 -15.30 -20.98 4.22
C PRO A 21 -14.38 -21.61 5.28
N ILE A 22 -14.74 -21.48 6.54
CA ILE A 22 -14.11 -22.21 7.66
C ILE A 22 -15.08 -23.24 8.19
N ASN A 23 -15.10 -24.41 7.59
CA ASN A 23 -16.06 -25.48 7.93
C ASN A 23 -16.00 -25.91 9.40
N SER A 24 -14.82 -25.82 10.04
CA SER A 24 -14.65 -26.17 11.46
C SER A 24 -15.33 -25.23 12.45
N ARG A 25 -15.79 -24.06 11.99
CA ARG A 25 -16.48 -23.05 12.81
C ARG A 25 -17.99 -22.98 12.58
N GLY A 26 -18.53 -23.89 11.79
CA GLY A 26 -19.95 -23.96 11.43
C GLY A 26 -20.25 -23.38 10.05
N GLU A 27 -21.49 -23.59 9.61
CA GLU A 27 -21.96 -23.08 8.31
C GLU A 27 -21.84 -21.56 8.22
N MET A 28 -21.48 -21.08 7.06
CA MET A 28 -21.29 -19.65 6.76
C MET A 28 -20.18 -18.93 7.53
N SER A 29 -19.37 -19.67 8.31
CA SER A 29 -18.17 -19.08 8.91
C SER A 29 -17.11 -18.81 7.83
N GLN A 30 -16.63 -17.57 7.79
CA GLN A 30 -15.67 -17.12 6.80
C GLN A 30 -14.26 -16.97 7.36
N GLY A 31 -13.26 -17.31 6.55
CA GLY A 31 -11.87 -17.02 6.78
C GLY A 31 -11.47 -15.61 6.35
N ALA A 32 -10.22 -15.25 6.62
CA ALA A 32 -9.62 -14.08 6.00
C ALA A 32 -9.48 -14.31 4.48
N TRP A 33 -9.61 -13.25 3.69
CA TRP A 33 -9.36 -13.34 2.27
C TRP A 33 -7.90 -13.76 1.99
N MET A 34 -7.69 -14.52 0.91
CA MET A 34 -6.39 -15.10 0.59
C MET A 34 -5.55 -14.14 -0.24
N THR A 35 -4.47 -13.63 0.35
CA THR A 35 -3.60 -12.60 -0.24
C THR A 35 -2.85 -13.07 -1.50
N GLY A 36 -2.60 -14.36 -1.66
CA GLY A 36 -1.93 -14.91 -2.84
C GLY A 36 -2.80 -15.06 -4.08
N PHE A 37 -4.00 -14.48 -4.12
CA PHE A 37 -5.00 -14.65 -5.20
C PHE A 37 -5.35 -16.11 -5.50
N TYR A 38 -5.17 -16.97 -4.52
CA TYR A 38 -5.64 -18.34 -4.60
C TYR A 38 -7.15 -18.38 -4.33
N THR A 39 -7.90 -18.86 -5.30
CA THR A 39 -9.33 -19.15 -5.13
C THR A 39 -9.50 -20.64 -4.85
N GLY A 40 -10.04 -20.97 -3.67
CA GLY A 40 -10.43 -22.35 -3.35
C GLY A 40 -11.57 -22.85 -4.23
N ALA A 41 -11.85 -24.14 -4.17
CA ALA A 41 -12.99 -24.73 -4.85
C ALA A 41 -14.34 -24.20 -4.33
N THR A 42 -14.36 -23.71 -3.09
CA THR A 42 -15.52 -23.08 -2.43
C THR A 42 -15.11 -21.72 -1.88
N TYR A 43 -16.05 -20.79 -1.86
CA TYR A 43 -15.88 -19.44 -1.33
C TYR A 43 -17.18 -18.95 -0.73
N ILE A 44 -17.09 -17.93 0.13
CA ILE A 44 -18.24 -17.26 0.73
C ILE A 44 -18.60 -16.02 -0.09
N GLU A 45 -19.85 -15.91 -0.49
CA GLU A 45 -20.39 -14.68 -1.08
C GLU A 45 -20.91 -13.76 0.03
N ASN A 46 -20.22 -12.66 0.22
CA ASN A 46 -20.63 -11.65 1.18
C ASN A 46 -21.61 -10.65 0.56
N ASN A 47 -22.57 -10.19 1.36
CA ASN A 47 -23.47 -9.12 0.94
C ASN A 47 -22.68 -7.82 0.75
N VAL A 48 -22.46 -7.44 -0.51
CA VAL A 48 -21.63 -6.27 -0.89
C VAL A 48 -22.17 -4.98 -0.29
N LEU A 49 -23.49 -4.78 -0.29
CA LEU A 49 -24.11 -3.57 0.25
C LEU A 49 -23.86 -3.44 1.75
N SER A 50 -24.15 -4.48 2.52
CA SER A 50 -23.92 -4.49 3.97
C SER A 50 -22.45 -4.26 4.33
N TYR A 51 -21.54 -4.86 3.57
CA TYR A 51 -20.10 -4.63 3.77
C TYR A 51 -19.72 -3.19 3.47
N PHE A 52 -20.23 -2.62 2.38
CA PHE A 52 -19.97 -1.23 2.02
C PHE A 52 -20.51 -0.27 3.09
N GLU A 53 -21.73 -0.42 3.52
CA GLU A 53 -22.35 0.40 4.58
C GLU A 53 -21.50 0.36 5.87
N ASN A 54 -21.12 -0.83 6.31
CA ASN A 54 -20.28 -1.00 7.49
C ASN A 54 -18.91 -0.30 7.34
N ARG A 55 -18.28 -0.40 6.17
CA ARG A 55 -17.00 0.26 5.91
C ARG A 55 -17.15 1.78 5.79
N PHE A 56 -18.23 2.22 5.15
CA PHE A 56 -18.54 3.64 5.06
C PHE A 56 -18.72 4.28 6.45
N VAL A 57 -19.53 3.67 7.31
CA VAL A 57 -19.71 4.13 8.69
C VAL A 57 -18.39 4.19 9.45
N LYS A 58 -17.54 3.15 9.33
CA LYS A 58 -16.19 3.14 9.96
C LYS A 58 -15.30 4.23 9.42
N THR A 59 -15.31 4.46 8.11
CA THR A 59 -14.50 5.51 7.46
C THR A 59 -14.92 6.90 7.94
N ILE A 60 -16.23 7.15 8.04
CA ILE A 60 -16.76 8.42 8.57
C ILE A 60 -16.38 8.61 10.03
N LYS A 61 -16.56 7.57 10.88
CA LYS A 61 -16.14 7.63 12.29
C LYS A 61 -14.67 7.94 12.44
N GLY A 62 -13.80 7.26 11.70
CA GLY A 62 -12.35 7.54 11.72
C GLY A 62 -12.02 8.96 11.28
N LYS A 63 -12.72 9.50 10.27
CA LYS A 63 -12.52 10.89 9.84
C LYS A 63 -12.99 11.90 10.89
N LEU A 64 -14.11 11.64 11.56
CA LEU A 64 -14.61 12.49 12.62
C LEU A 64 -13.67 12.48 13.84
N ASP A 65 -13.18 11.30 14.23
CA ASP A 65 -12.19 11.16 15.31
C ASP A 65 -10.91 11.94 14.99
N TYR A 66 -10.38 11.80 13.77
CA TYR A 66 -9.24 12.58 13.31
C TYR A 66 -9.48 14.10 13.41
N LEU A 67 -10.63 14.57 12.95
CA LEU A 67 -10.98 16.00 13.01
C LEU A 67 -11.11 16.50 14.44
N GLN A 68 -11.62 15.67 15.34
CA GLN A 68 -11.76 15.99 16.75
C GLN A 68 -10.39 16.08 17.45
N GLN A 69 -9.47 15.17 17.15
CA GLN A 69 -8.14 15.12 17.77
C GLN A 69 -7.18 16.19 17.24
N PHE A 70 -7.21 16.46 15.93
CA PHE A 70 -6.22 17.30 15.27
C PHE A 70 -6.76 18.64 14.74
N GLY A 71 -8.05 18.91 14.93
CA GLY A 71 -8.71 20.13 14.45
C GLY A 71 -8.92 20.16 12.93
N GLY A 72 -9.82 21.02 12.46
CA GLY A 72 -10.26 21.10 11.06
C GLY A 72 -9.22 21.62 10.04
N ASN A 73 -8.03 22.00 10.47
CA ASN A 73 -6.97 22.53 9.60
C ASN A 73 -6.19 21.44 8.85
N GLY A 74 -6.57 20.17 8.98
CA GLY A 74 -5.91 19.03 8.37
C GLY A 74 -6.31 18.72 6.91
N LEU A 75 -6.89 19.67 6.18
CA LEU A 75 -7.00 19.56 4.71
C LEU A 75 -5.66 19.93 4.09
N LEU A 76 -4.75 18.96 4.09
CA LEU A 76 -3.47 19.11 3.42
C LEU A 76 -3.69 19.07 1.90
N ASN A 77 -3.29 20.15 1.25
CA ASN A 77 -3.06 20.13 -0.18
C ASN A 77 -1.89 19.17 -0.45
N PHE A 78 -2.18 18.05 -1.09
CA PHE A 78 -1.21 17.02 -1.45
C PHE A 78 -0.06 17.51 -2.35
N ASN A 79 -0.09 18.74 -2.81
CA ASN A 79 0.87 19.32 -3.73
C ASN A 79 1.80 20.38 -3.15
N GLN A 80 1.75 20.64 -1.84
CA GLN A 80 2.63 21.63 -1.21
C GLN A 80 3.37 21.03 -0.02
N LEU A 81 4.66 20.82 -0.20
CA LEU A 81 5.64 20.60 0.85
C LEU A 81 5.82 21.88 1.69
N GLU A 82 4.78 22.33 2.38
CA GLU A 82 4.94 23.34 3.43
C GLU A 82 5.26 22.65 4.75
N TYR A 83 6.54 22.62 5.07
CA TYR A 83 7.14 21.97 6.24
C TYR A 83 6.76 22.57 7.60
N LYS A 84 5.80 23.47 7.68
CA LYS A 84 5.64 24.21 8.93
C LYS A 84 4.76 23.56 9.99
N ASN A 85 3.79 22.70 9.67
CA ASN A 85 2.98 21.98 10.69
C ASN A 85 2.14 20.87 10.06
N GLY A 86 2.74 19.80 9.53
CA GLY A 86 1.93 18.75 8.94
C GLY A 86 2.72 17.55 8.40
N TYR A 87 2.01 16.68 7.72
CA TYR A 87 2.58 15.56 6.98
C TYR A 87 2.24 15.72 5.49
N SER A 88 3.04 15.12 4.64
CA SER A 88 2.77 15.01 3.20
C SER A 88 2.87 13.54 2.79
N VAL A 89 2.01 13.13 1.87
CA VAL A 89 2.07 11.81 1.24
C VAL A 89 2.47 11.99 -0.21
N LEU A 90 3.62 11.42 -0.57
CA LEU A 90 4.16 11.48 -1.92
C LEU A 90 4.14 10.09 -2.54
N GLN A 91 3.80 10.02 -3.82
CA GLN A 91 3.96 8.80 -4.62
C GLN A 91 5.14 9.02 -5.58
N ASN A 92 6.29 8.50 -5.20
CA ASN A 92 7.54 8.65 -5.96
C ASN A 92 8.26 7.30 -6.09
N ASP A 93 9.13 7.21 -7.08
CA ASP A 93 10.12 6.14 -7.15
C ASP A 93 11.20 6.40 -6.08
N VAL A 94 11.42 5.45 -5.18
CA VAL A 94 12.44 5.57 -4.13
C VAL A 94 13.87 5.71 -4.69
N LYS A 95 14.10 5.31 -5.93
CA LYS A 95 15.38 5.51 -6.63
C LYS A 95 15.58 6.95 -7.09
N LYS A 96 14.54 7.79 -7.05
CA LYS A 96 14.58 9.20 -7.45
C LYS A 96 13.52 9.99 -6.70
N LEU A 97 13.84 10.47 -5.51
CA LEU A 97 12.95 11.26 -4.68
C LEU A 97 12.95 12.73 -5.09
N ASP A 98 11.79 13.33 -5.17
CA ASP A 98 11.66 14.78 -5.38
C ASP A 98 11.89 15.56 -4.06
N ILE A 99 13.08 15.35 -3.50
CA ILE A 99 13.54 15.96 -2.27
C ILE A 99 14.96 16.48 -2.51
N GLU A 100 15.26 17.69 -2.07
CA GLU A 100 16.61 18.25 -2.16
C GLU A 100 17.62 17.45 -1.34
N ASN A 101 18.92 17.63 -1.66
CA ASN A 101 20.02 16.99 -0.92
C ASN A 101 19.99 17.43 0.55
N GLU A 102 20.31 16.50 1.45
CA GLU A 102 20.52 16.78 2.88
C GLU A 102 19.35 17.53 3.55
N ARG A 103 18.10 17.15 3.23
CA ARG A 103 16.88 17.78 3.79
C ARG A 103 16.22 16.97 4.89
N VAL A 104 16.45 15.67 4.95
CA VAL A 104 15.75 14.76 5.85
C VAL A 104 16.57 14.51 7.11
N ASP A 105 15.95 14.62 8.29
CA ASP A 105 16.63 14.40 9.56
C ASP A 105 16.64 12.91 9.98
N TYR A 106 15.64 12.15 9.57
CA TYR A 106 15.54 10.73 9.89
C TYR A 106 14.69 10.00 8.85
N ILE A 107 15.08 8.79 8.48
CA ILE A 107 14.36 7.93 7.56
C ILE A 107 14.09 6.59 8.25
N PHE A 108 12.85 6.13 8.14
CA PHE A 108 12.43 4.79 8.51
C PHE A 108 11.90 4.08 7.26
N THR A 109 12.41 2.91 6.93
CA THR A 109 11.99 2.17 5.75
C THR A 109 11.99 0.67 5.99
N ASP A 110 11.03 0.01 5.34
CA ASP A 110 10.91 -1.44 5.21
C ASP A 110 11.01 -1.75 3.70
N PRO A 111 12.19 -2.17 3.20
CA PRO A 111 12.38 -2.40 1.78
C PRO A 111 11.74 -3.71 1.33
N PRO A 112 11.53 -3.92 0.03
CA PRO A 112 11.02 -5.17 -0.50
C PRO A 112 11.97 -6.35 -0.23
N TYR A 113 11.38 -7.53 0.03
CA TYR A 113 12.09 -8.75 0.43
C TYR A 113 12.43 -9.67 -0.75
N GLY A 114 12.92 -9.13 -1.85
CA GLY A 114 13.31 -9.92 -3.01
C GLY A 114 12.11 -10.55 -3.72
N ASP A 115 11.97 -11.88 -3.67
CA ASP A 115 10.89 -12.64 -4.28
C ASP A 115 9.74 -13.01 -3.32
N ALA A 116 9.87 -12.67 -2.04
CA ALA A 116 8.94 -13.12 -1.01
C ALA A 116 7.52 -12.52 -1.19
N VAL A 117 7.42 -11.27 -1.66
CA VAL A 117 6.14 -10.56 -1.79
C VAL A 117 6.04 -9.84 -3.13
N PRO A 118 5.22 -10.34 -4.07
CA PRO A 118 4.93 -9.64 -5.33
C PRO A 118 3.86 -8.56 -5.08
N TYR A 119 4.27 -7.38 -4.63
CA TYR A 119 3.37 -6.32 -4.14
C TYR A 119 2.39 -5.83 -5.22
N PHE A 120 2.86 -5.67 -6.46
CA PHE A 120 1.98 -5.20 -7.55
C PHE A 120 0.94 -6.24 -7.94
N GLU A 121 1.31 -7.52 -7.95
CA GLU A 121 0.34 -8.60 -8.18
C GLU A 121 -0.68 -8.66 -7.04
N GLN A 122 -0.24 -8.49 -5.79
CA GLN A 122 -1.16 -8.46 -4.64
C GLN A 122 -2.11 -7.26 -4.65
N SER A 123 -1.75 -6.19 -5.34
CA SER A 123 -2.60 -4.99 -5.48
C SER A 123 -3.53 -5.02 -6.69
N ILE A 124 -3.51 -6.08 -7.50
CA ILE A 124 -4.22 -6.12 -8.80
C ILE A 124 -5.73 -5.88 -8.69
N ILE A 125 -6.38 -6.38 -7.64
CA ILE A 125 -7.82 -6.15 -7.42
C ILE A 125 -8.09 -4.64 -7.30
N TRP A 126 -7.35 -3.97 -6.42
CA TRP A 126 -7.52 -2.52 -6.18
C TRP A 126 -7.17 -1.71 -7.42
N ASN A 127 -6.05 -2.02 -8.06
CA ASN A 127 -5.59 -1.34 -9.27
C ASN A 127 -6.61 -1.46 -10.41
N SER A 128 -7.20 -2.66 -10.58
CA SER A 128 -8.20 -2.91 -11.62
C SER A 128 -9.46 -2.07 -11.42
N TRP A 129 -9.99 -2.01 -10.20
CA TRP A 129 -11.19 -1.25 -9.88
C TRP A 129 -10.94 0.27 -9.89
N LEU A 130 -9.79 0.72 -9.41
CA LEU A 130 -9.42 2.13 -9.42
C LEU A 130 -8.85 2.61 -10.76
N LYS A 131 -8.69 1.68 -11.72
CA LYS A 131 -8.08 1.93 -13.05
C LYS A 131 -6.65 2.47 -12.98
N PHE A 132 -5.91 2.09 -11.94
CA PHE A 132 -4.48 2.36 -11.87
C PHE A 132 -3.70 1.36 -12.72
N LYS A 133 -2.65 1.87 -13.36
CA LYS A 133 -1.70 1.07 -14.13
C LYS A 133 -0.35 1.12 -13.41
N PRO A 134 -0.07 0.16 -12.51
CA PRO A 134 1.22 0.11 -11.84
C PRO A 134 2.35 -0.15 -12.84
N ASP A 135 3.50 0.40 -12.57
CA ASP A 135 4.70 0.18 -13.36
C ASP A 135 5.41 -1.10 -12.91
N TYR A 136 4.92 -2.24 -13.36
CA TYR A 136 5.46 -3.56 -13.03
C TYR A 136 6.94 -3.74 -13.37
N ILE A 137 7.44 -3.02 -14.39
CA ILE A 137 8.82 -3.17 -14.86
C ILE A 137 9.77 -2.52 -13.85
N ASN A 138 9.40 -1.39 -13.29
CA ASN A 138 10.23 -0.65 -12.36
C ASN A 138 10.07 -1.05 -10.88
N GLU A 139 9.21 -2.03 -10.56
CA GLU A 139 9.13 -2.58 -9.21
C GLU A 139 10.46 -3.21 -8.79
N ILE A 140 10.94 -2.87 -7.59
CA ILE A 140 12.15 -3.47 -7.00
C ILE A 140 11.77 -4.84 -6.44
N VAL A 141 11.99 -5.90 -7.21
CA VAL A 141 11.58 -7.28 -6.88
C VAL A 141 12.43 -8.29 -7.65
N ILE A 142 12.58 -9.50 -7.10
CA ILE A 142 13.05 -10.66 -7.88
C ILE A 142 11.80 -11.34 -8.45
N SER A 143 11.77 -11.62 -9.75
CA SER A 143 10.60 -12.18 -10.40
C SER A 143 10.96 -12.99 -11.65
N ASP A 144 10.52 -14.23 -11.68
CA ASP A 144 10.62 -15.10 -12.87
C ASP A 144 9.46 -14.90 -13.85
N SER A 145 8.58 -13.92 -13.62
CA SER A 145 7.50 -13.64 -14.57
C SER A 145 8.05 -13.21 -15.93
N LYS A 146 7.41 -13.66 -17.00
CA LYS A 146 7.85 -13.34 -18.38
C LYS A 146 7.92 -11.85 -18.68
N THR A 147 7.13 -11.06 -17.99
CA THR A 147 7.04 -9.60 -18.18
C THR A 147 8.13 -8.83 -17.46
N ARG A 148 8.67 -9.34 -16.35
CA ARG A 148 9.73 -8.68 -15.55
C ARG A 148 11.07 -9.39 -15.66
N ASN A 149 11.10 -10.71 -15.46
CA ASN A 149 12.30 -11.55 -15.51
C ASN A 149 13.51 -10.91 -14.81
N LYS A 150 13.31 -10.41 -13.59
CA LYS A 150 14.36 -9.78 -12.77
C LYS A 150 15.02 -10.81 -11.87
N LYS A 151 16.33 -10.92 -11.96
CA LYS A 151 17.15 -11.79 -11.14
C LYS A 151 17.71 -11.05 -9.92
N THR A 152 18.40 -11.75 -9.05
CA THR A 152 19.03 -11.19 -7.86
C THR A 152 19.97 -10.04 -8.20
N SER A 153 20.71 -10.13 -9.30
CA SER A 153 21.63 -9.08 -9.74
C SER A 153 20.93 -7.75 -10.05
N GLU A 154 19.78 -7.79 -10.73
CA GLU A 154 19.00 -6.58 -11.02
C GLU A 154 18.39 -6.01 -9.73
N PHE A 155 17.88 -6.88 -8.85
CA PHE A 155 17.38 -6.46 -7.55
C PHE A 155 18.44 -5.78 -6.71
N GLU A 156 19.66 -6.30 -6.64
CA GLU A 156 20.77 -5.71 -5.91
C GLU A 156 21.16 -4.33 -6.46
N VAL A 157 21.18 -4.17 -7.76
CA VAL A 157 21.43 -2.87 -8.42
C VAL A 157 20.35 -1.86 -8.03
N GLU A 158 19.08 -2.23 -8.13
CA GLU A 158 17.95 -1.34 -7.85
C GLU A 158 17.87 -0.95 -6.36
N ILE A 159 18.10 -1.90 -5.45
CA ILE A 159 18.12 -1.60 -4.01
C ILE A 159 19.29 -0.69 -3.63
N ASN A 160 20.46 -0.86 -4.25
CA ASN A 160 21.61 0.02 -4.05
C ASN A 160 21.35 1.43 -4.59
N GLN A 161 20.62 1.58 -5.68
CA GLN A 161 20.16 2.88 -6.17
C GLN A 161 19.23 3.56 -5.14
N ALA A 162 18.28 2.81 -4.56
CA ALA A 162 17.40 3.32 -3.52
C ALA A 162 18.18 3.77 -2.28
N PHE A 163 19.17 3.00 -1.81
CA PHE A 163 20.03 3.40 -0.69
C PHE A 163 20.91 4.60 -1.01
N SER A 164 21.38 4.72 -2.24
CA SER A 164 22.15 5.89 -2.69
C SER A 164 21.28 7.15 -2.64
N GLU A 165 20.03 7.03 -3.03
CA GLU A 165 19.06 8.13 -2.98
C GLU A 165 18.66 8.49 -1.53
N ILE A 166 18.46 7.52 -0.67
CA ILE A 166 18.27 7.71 0.79
C ILE A 166 19.45 8.49 1.37
N ARG A 167 20.70 8.09 1.03
CA ARG A 167 21.90 8.81 1.47
C ARG A 167 21.96 10.25 0.97
N ARG A 168 21.51 10.50 -0.26
CA ARG A 168 21.50 11.84 -0.86
C ARG A 168 20.59 12.81 -0.10
N VAL A 169 19.38 12.35 0.24
CA VAL A 169 18.37 13.20 0.90
C VAL A 169 18.60 13.34 2.41
N LEU A 170 19.29 12.38 3.03
CA LEU A 170 19.56 12.38 4.46
C LEU A 170 20.67 13.40 4.80
N LYS A 171 20.45 14.22 5.83
CA LYS A 171 21.48 15.16 6.32
C LYS A 171 22.70 14.42 6.87
N LYS A 172 23.85 15.05 6.77
CA LYS A 172 25.10 14.51 7.35
C LYS A 172 24.96 14.29 8.85
N GLY A 173 25.48 13.16 9.33
CA GLY A 173 25.43 12.80 10.75
C GLY A 173 24.05 12.39 11.25
N LYS A 174 23.07 12.18 10.37
CA LYS A 174 21.75 11.67 10.68
C LYS A 174 21.64 10.17 10.36
N PHE A 175 20.57 9.53 10.82
CA PHE A 175 20.40 8.09 10.77
C PHE A 175 19.19 7.70 9.95
N PHE A 176 19.22 6.50 9.40
CA PHE A 176 18.03 5.81 8.94
C PHE A 176 17.91 4.43 9.60
N SER A 177 16.70 3.97 9.77
CA SER A 177 16.38 2.63 10.27
C SER A 177 15.80 1.78 9.16
N LEU A 178 16.30 0.56 9.10
CA LEU A 178 15.85 -0.49 8.20
C LEU A 178 15.19 -1.58 9.04
N THR A 179 14.02 -2.08 8.64
CA THR A 179 13.33 -3.22 9.28
C THR A 179 13.38 -4.46 8.42
#